data_9e4623818307341d8543fff887175aad
#
_entry.id   9e4623818307341d8543fff887175aad
#
_cell.length_a   1.000
_cell.length_b   1.000
_cell.length_c   1.000
_cell.angle_alpha   90.00
_cell.angle_beta   90.00
_cell.angle_gamma   90.00
#
_symmetry.space_group_name_H-M   'P 1'
#
loop_
_entity.id
_entity.type
_entity.pdbx_description
1 polymer ?
#
loop_
_entity_poly.entity_id
_entity_poly.type
_entity_poly.pdbx_seq_one_letter_code
_entity_poly.pdbx_strand_id
1 'polypeptide(L)'
;MGLANDHSIAWGIAKKLSEEGAELCFMYAGESLLRRVKPLAESVNSNFLIECNVLDSGSIETAFDQVKSKWDSIDFVLHSIAFSDKNELKGKYLDTSRDNFTDTMLVSCFSFTETAKAASKLMSNGGAIVTLSYDGSQRVVPNYNVMGVAKAALESSVRYLAADLGGQNIRVNSLSAGPVSYTHLTLPTTML
;
A
#
# COMPACT_ATOMS: atom_id res chain seq x y z
N MET A 1 -5.48 1.83 1.48
CA MET A 1 -4.83 0.76 2.29
C MET A 1 -3.47 1.28 2.79
N GLY A 2 -3.04 0.90 4.01
CA GLY A 2 -1.72 1.28 4.54
C GLY A 2 -1.65 2.65 5.24
N LEU A 3 -2.79 3.22 5.66
CA LEU A 3 -2.78 4.33 6.60
C LEU A 3 -2.32 3.82 7.97
N ALA A 4 -1.31 4.45 8.55
CA ALA A 4 -0.73 4.05 9.83
C ALA A 4 -0.85 5.12 10.92
N ASN A 5 -0.73 6.38 10.55
CA ASN A 5 -0.82 7.56 11.42
C ASN A 5 -0.98 8.84 10.59
N ASP A 6 -1.07 9.98 11.26
CA ASP A 6 -1.24 11.31 10.68
C ASP A 6 -0.01 11.86 9.92
N HIS A 7 1.15 11.21 10.05
CA HIS A 7 2.36 11.53 9.29
C HIS A 7 2.54 10.67 8.04
N SER A 8 1.69 9.65 7.82
CA SER A 8 1.80 8.80 6.64
C SER A 8 1.43 9.53 5.36
N ILE A 9 2.13 9.22 4.26
CA ILE A 9 1.80 9.74 2.92
C ILE A 9 0.33 9.44 2.59
N ALA A 10 -0.13 8.23 2.95
CA ALA A 10 -1.53 7.84 2.75
C ALA A 10 -2.52 8.81 3.43
N TRP A 11 -2.14 9.38 4.59
CA TRP A 11 -2.97 10.37 5.27
C TRP A 11 -3.06 11.68 4.51
N GLY A 12 -1.93 12.21 4.04
CA GLY A 12 -1.90 13.42 3.22
C GLY A 12 -2.77 13.30 1.96
N ILE A 13 -2.69 12.14 1.31
CA ILE A 13 -3.51 11.83 0.13
C ILE A 13 -4.98 11.72 0.50
N ALA A 14 -5.31 10.99 1.58
CA ALA A 14 -6.70 10.81 2.03
C ALA A 14 -7.38 12.15 2.37
N LYS A 15 -6.67 13.03 3.09
CA LYS A 15 -7.18 14.38 3.39
C LYS A 15 -7.50 15.15 2.11
N LYS A 16 -6.56 15.17 1.16
CA LYS A 16 -6.76 15.91 -0.08
C LYS A 16 -7.91 15.36 -0.90
N LEU A 17 -8.06 14.05 -0.99
CA LEU A 17 -9.17 13.43 -1.69
C LEU A 17 -10.51 13.71 -1.01
N SER A 18 -10.56 13.69 0.31
CA SER A 18 -11.77 14.06 1.06
C SER A 18 -12.17 15.54 0.86
N GLU A 19 -11.19 16.45 0.81
CA GLU A 19 -11.42 17.86 0.49
C GLU A 19 -12.02 18.08 -0.90
N GLU A 20 -11.71 17.17 -1.84
CA GLU A 20 -12.28 17.15 -3.20
C GLU A 20 -13.61 16.36 -3.29
N GLY A 21 -14.16 15.92 -2.15
CA GLY A 21 -15.47 15.28 -2.06
C GLY A 21 -15.46 13.76 -2.26
N ALA A 22 -14.30 13.09 -2.22
CA ALA A 22 -14.24 11.65 -2.33
C ALA A 22 -14.77 10.97 -1.06
N GLU A 23 -15.60 9.95 -1.21
CA GLU A 23 -15.92 8.99 -0.16
C GLU A 23 -14.77 8.00 0.01
N LEU A 24 -14.35 7.75 1.25
CA LEU A 24 -13.16 6.96 1.54
C LEU A 24 -13.48 5.71 2.35
N CYS A 25 -12.86 4.60 1.99
CA CYS A 25 -12.75 3.39 2.80
C CYS A 25 -11.31 3.20 3.24
N PHE A 26 -11.11 2.87 4.52
CA PHE A 26 -9.77 2.60 5.07
C PHE A 26 -9.64 1.14 5.44
N MET A 27 -8.63 0.47 4.87
CA MET A 27 -8.28 -0.90 5.25
C MET A 27 -7.06 -0.89 6.18
N TYR A 28 -7.15 -1.65 7.27
CA TYR A 28 -6.15 -1.72 8.34
C TYR A 28 -5.86 -3.17 8.74
N ALA A 29 -4.71 -3.44 9.33
CA ALA A 29 -4.35 -4.76 9.84
C ALA A 29 -4.24 -4.74 11.37
N GLY A 30 -5.22 -5.37 12.04
CA GLY A 30 -5.22 -5.57 13.49
C GLY A 30 -5.60 -4.33 14.33
N GLU A 31 -5.93 -4.60 15.55
CA GLU A 31 -6.48 -3.65 16.53
C GLU A 31 -5.56 -2.45 16.80
N SER A 32 -4.25 -2.65 16.78
CA SER A 32 -3.28 -1.57 17.04
C SER A 32 -3.30 -0.48 15.96
N LEU A 33 -3.55 -0.84 14.71
CA LEU A 33 -3.74 0.11 13.62
C LEU A 33 -5.15 0.70 13.65
N LEU A 34 -6.18 -0.07 13.95
CA LEU A 34 -7.55 0.43 14.07
C LEU A 34 -7.63 1.63 15.02
N ARG A 35 -7.01 1.55 16.19
CA ARG A 35 -7.00 2.65 17.19
C ARG A 35 -6.41 3.95 16.65
N ARG A 36 -5.50 3.88 15.70
CA ARG A 36 -4.87 5.05 15.08
C ARG A 36 -5.63 5.53 13.84
N VAL A 37 -6.13 4.59 13.04
CA VAL A 37 -6.81 4.86 11.77
C VAL A 37 -8.21 5.41 12.00
N LYS A 38 -8.93 4.89 12.98
CA LYS A 38 -10.34 5.27 13.24
C LYS A 38 -10.53 6.77 13.46
N PRO A 39 -9.81 7.46 14.38
CA PRO A 39 -10.00 8.90 14.56
C PRO A 39 -9.61 9.72 13.33
N LEU A 40 -8.65 9.25 12.53
CA LEU A 40 -8.27 9.91 11.27
C LEU A 40 -9.39 9.74 10.23
N ALA A 41 -9.94 8.55 10.08
CA ALA A 41 -11.06 8.30 9.19
C ALA A 41 -12.29 9.16 9.56
N GLU A 42 -12.63 9.23 10.84
CA GLU A 42 -13.73 10.06 11.36
C GLU A 42 -13.51 11.55 11.03
N SER A 43 -12.27 12.04 11.10
CA SER A 43 -11.95 13.45 10.80
C SER A 43 -12.13 13.84 9.33
N VAL A 44 -12.22 12.86 8.43
CA VAL A 44 -12.57 13.04 7.01
C VAL A 44 -13.95 12.46 6.66
N ASN A 45 -14.84 12.42 7.66
CA ASN A 45 -16.22 11.95 7.55
C ASN A 45 -16.36 10.50 7.03
N SER A 46 -15.34 9.67 7.23
CA SER A 46 -15.42 8.26 6.89
C SER A 46 -15.57 7.39 8.15
N ASN A 47 -16.57 6.53 8.15
CA ASN A 47 -16.75 5.46 9.12
C ASN A 47 -16.61 4.07 8.47
N PHE A 48 -16.13 4.01 7.24
CA PHE A 48 -15.96 2.78 6.50
C PHE A 48 -14.54 2.24 6.69
N LEU A 49 -14.41 1.37 7.69
CA LEU A 49 -13.16 0.72 8.06
C LEU A 49 -13.29 -0.79 7.90
N ILE A 50 -12.31 -1.41 7.25
CA ILE A 50 -12.28 -2.85 6.98
C ILE A 50 -10.96 -3.42 7.48
N GLU A 51 -11.03 -4.50 8.25
CA GLU A 51 -9.84 -5.24 8.62
C GLU A 51 -9.33 -6.04 7.41
N CYS A 52 -8.04 -5.91 7.11
CA CYS A 52 -7.38 -6.58 6.00
C CYS A 52 -5.90 -6.74 6.31
N ASN A 53 -5.51 -7.95 6.71
CA ASN A 53 -4.11 -8.31 6.86
C ASN A 53 -3.65 -9.00 5.58
N VAL A 54 -2.76 -8.38 4.83
CA VAL A 54 -2.29 -8.87 3.54
C VAL A 54 -1.41 -10.14 3.62
N LEU A 55 -1.00 -10.54 4.82
CA LEU A 55 -0.34 -11.84 5.06
C LEU A 55 -1.33 -13.00 5.10
N ASP A 56 -2.60 -12.72 5.39
CA ASP A 56 -3.62 -13.76 5.49
C ASP A 56 -4.22 -14.01 4.10
N SER A 57 -4.07 -15.24 3.63
CA SER A 57 -4.60 -15.64 2.32
C SER A 57 -6.11 -15.36 2.21
N GLY A 58 -6.54 -14.70 1.14
CA GLY A 58 -7.93 -14.33 0.90
C GLY A 58 -8.44 -13.10 1.66
N SER A 59 -7.65 -12.52 2.56
CA SER A 59 -8.04 -11.32 3.33
C SER A 59 -8.35 -10.13 2.41
N ILE A 60 -7.55 -9.92 1.37
CA ILE A 60 -7.77 -8.85 0.39
C ILE A 60 -9.09 -9.08 -0.37
N GLU A 61 -9.34 -10.29 -0.84
CA GLU A 61 -10.59 -10.61 -1.56
C GLU A 61 -11.81 -10.38 -0.67
N THR A 62 -11.78 -10.90 0.56
CA THR A 62 -12.84 -10.70 1.57
C THR A 62 -13.06 -9.21 1.87
N ALA A 63 -12.00 -8.40 1.95
CA ALA A 63 -12.11 -6.96 2.18
C ALA A 63 -12.79 -6.26 0.99
N PHE A 64 -12.46 -6.62 -0.24
CA PHE A 64 -13.12 -6.04 -1.42
C PHE A 64 -14.57 -6.52 -1.60
N ASP A 65 -14.93 -7.71 -1.13
CA ASP A 65 -16.33 -8.15 -1.05
C ASP A 65 -17.14 -7.27 -0.07
N GLN A 66 -16.55 -6.85 1.04
CA GLN A 66 -17.17 -5.89 1.95
C GLN A 66 -17.31 -4.50 1.29
N VAL A 67 -16.31 -4.06 0.52
CA VAL A 67 -16.44 -2.81 -0.28
C VAL A 67 -17.63 -2.92 -1.22
N LYS A 68 -17.72 -4.03 -1.97
CA LYS A 68 -18.81 -4.29 -2.92
C LYS A 68 -20.19 -4.27 -2.26
N SER A 69 -20.29 -4.70 -1.00
CA SER A 69 -21.56 -4.69 -0.29
C SER A 69 -22.08 -3.28 0.03
N LYS A 70 -21.21 -2.26 -0.05
CA LYS A 70 -21.53 -0.87 0.25
C LYS A 70 -21.51 0.03 -0.98
N TRP A 71 -20.59 -0.24 -1.92
CA TRP A 71 -20.40 0.54 -3.14
C TRP A 71 -20.49 -0.36 -4.37
N ASP A 72 -21.27 0.05 -5.36
CA ASP A 72 -21.41 -0.67 -6.63
C ASP A 72 -20.13 -0.60 -7.47
N SER A 73 -19.39 0.48 -7.34
CA SER A 73 -18.11 0.70 -8.02
C SER A 73 -17.15 1.54 -7.19
N ILE A 74 -15.86 1.49 -7.55
CA ILE A 74 -14.82 2.33 -6.99
C ILE A 74 -14.02 3.02 -8.10
N ASP A 75 -13.53 4.22 -7.85
CA ASP A 75 -12.81 5.04 -8.83
C ASP A 75 -11.30 4.96 -8.65
N PHE A 76 -10.83 4.71 -7.42
CA PHE A 76 -9.39 4.61 -7.16
C PHE A 76 -9.05 3.69 -5.99
N VAL A 77 -7.82 3.19 -6.01
CA VAL A 77 -7.19 2.51 -4.88
C VAL A 77 -5.80 3.08 -4.64
N LEU A 78 -5.52 3.44 -3.39
CA LEU A 78 -4.18 3.71 -2.90
C LEU A 78 -3.67 2.52 -2.10
N HIS A 79 -2.61 1.88 -2.59
CA HIS A 79 -1.86 0.87 -1.89
C HIS A 79 -0.58 1.48 -1.32
N SER A 80 -0.56 1.70 0.00
CA SER A 80 0.57 2.29 0.73
C SER A 80 1.08 1.34 1.81
N ILE A 81 1.25 0.07 1.43
CA ILE A 81 1.66 -1.00 2.34
C ILE A 81 3.11 -1.39 2.03
N ALA A 82 3.91 -1.51 3.06
CA ALA A 82 5.24 -2.09 3.01
C ALA A 82 5.64 -2.62 4.40
N PHE A 83 6.34 -3.73 4.41
CA PHE A 83 6.88 -4.33 5.63
C PHE A 83 8.18 -5.06 5.34
N SER A 84 9.11 -4.99 6.28
CA SER A 84 10.30 -5.85 6.40
C SER A 84 10.79 -5.83 7.84
N ASP A 85 11.50 -6.86 8.28
CA ASP A 85 12.17 -6.82 9.58
C ASP A 85 13.25 -5.73 9.57
N LYS A 86 13.06 -4.72 10.40
CA LYS A 86 13.97 -3.57 10.52
C LYS A 86 15.40 -3.94 10.93
N ASN A 87 15.58 -5.09 11.61
CA ASN A 87 16.91 -5.55 12.00
C ASN A 87 17.70 -6.04 10.78
N GLU A 88 17.04 -6.64 9.82
CA GLU A 88 17.65 -7.13 8.57
C GLU A 88 17.77 -6.05 7.48
N LEU A 89 17.17 -4.88 7.67
CA LEU A 89 17.42 -3.73 6.81
C LEU A 89 18.80 -3.11 7.03
N LYS A 90 19.43 -3.40 8.17
CA LYS A 90 20.78 -2.99 8.50
C LYS A 90 21.79 -4.08 8.10
N GLY A 91 23.05 -3.68 7.95
CA GLY A 91 24.11 -4.63 7.59
C GLY A 91 24.14 -4.97 6.09
N LYS A 92 24.49 -6.21 5.75
CA LYS A 92 24.64 -6.65 4.38
C LYS A 92 23.37 -7.27 3.84
N TYR A 93 22.99 -6.96 2.62
CA TYR A 93 21.88 -7.61 1.92
C TYR A 93 22.06 -9.14 1.83
N LEU A 94 23.30 -9.62 1.73
CA LEU A 94 23.62 -11.05 1.71
C LEU A 94 23.13 -11.83 2.94
N ASP A 95 22.92 -11.14 4.07
CA ASP A 95 22.52 -11.76 5.33
C ASP A 95 20.98 -11.81 5.49
N THR A 96 20.23 -11.37 4.45
CA THR A 96 18.76 -11.44 4.46
C THR A 96 18.29 -12.88 4.59
N SER A 97 17.47 -13.14 5.61
CA SER A 97 16.88 -14.46 5.82
C SER A 97 15.82 -14.77 4.76
N ARG A 98 15.60 -16.08 4.54
CA ARG A 98 14.55 -16.54 3.63
C ARG A 98 13.17 -16.04 4.06
N ASP A 99 12.89 -16.11 5.34
CA ASP A 99 11.57 -15.77 5.89
C ASP A 99 11.30 -14.26 5.73
N ASN A 100 12.24 -13.41 6.12
CA ASN A 100 12.09 -11.96 5.91
C ASN A 100 12.02 -11.59 4.41
N PHE A 101 12.79 -12.25 3.54
CA PHE A 101 12.68 -12.04 2.10
C PHE A 101 11.27 -12.36 1.61
N THR A 102 10.72 -13.51 2.02
CA THR A 102 9.38 -13.97 1.62
C THR A 102 8.31 -13.00 2.11
N ASP A 103 8.32 -12.64 3.38
CA ASP A 103 7.35 -11.72 3.97
C ASP A 103 7.44 -10.32 3.36
N THR A 104 8.67 -9.83 3.16
CA THR A 104 8.88 -8.53 2.52
C THR A 104 8.32 -8.49 1.10
N MET A 105 8.56 -9.52 0.31
CA MET A 105 8.04 -9.63 -1.07
C MET A 105 6.53 -9.78 -1.09
N LEU A 106 5.97 -10.59 -0.21
CA LEU A 106 4.53 -10.79 -0.11
C LEU A 106 3.81 -9.49 0.27
N VAL A 107 4.26 -8.84 1.35
CA VAL A 107 3.60 -7.63 1.87
C VAL A 107 3.88 -6.40 1.00
N SER A 108 5.13 -6.22 0.54
CA SER A 108 5.53 -4.95 -0.11
C SER A 108 5.45 -4.97 -1.64
N CYS A 109 5.18 -6.14 -2.24
CA CYS A 109 5.08 -6.30 -3.68
C CYS A 109 3.83 -7.07 -4.10
N PHE A 110 3.67 -8.34 -3.70
CA PHE A 110 2.62 -9.19 -4.22
C PHE A 110 1.22 -8.77 -3.76
N SER A 111 1.08 -8.26 -2.54
CA SER A 111 -0.19 -7.71 -2.03
C SER A 111 -0.76 -6.61 -2.96
N PHE A 112 0.09 -5.86 -3.68
CA PHE A 112 -0.34 -4.90 -4.67
C PHE A 112 -1.01 -5.58 -5.88
N THR A 113 -0.46 -6.70 -6.34
CA THR A 113 -1.04 -7.49 -7.44
C THR A 113 -2.40 -8.06 -7.04
N GLU A 114 -2.52 -8.61 -5.83
CA GLU A 114 -3.79 -9.10 -5.30
C GLU A 114 -4.82 -7.97 -5.14
N THR A 115 -4.37 -6.82 -4.63
CA THR A 115 -5.20 -5.61 -4.51
C THR A 115 -5.70 -5.15 -5.88
N ALA A 116 -4.84 -5.08 -6.89
CA ALA A 116 -5.22 -4.68 -8.24
C ALA A 116 -6.23 -5.66 -8.86
N LYS A 117 -6.02 -6.97 -8.66
CA LYS A 117 -6.96 -8.02 -9.11
C LYS A 117 -8.33 -7.89 -8.45
N ALA A 118 -8.39 -7.63 -7.16
CA ALA A 118 -9.66 -7.48 -6.45
C ALA A 118 -10.36 -6.16 -6.82
N ALA A 119 -9.62 -5.06 -6.87
CA ALA A 119 -10.11 -3.74 -7.20
C ALA A 119 -10.66 -3.65 -8.63
N SER A 120 -9.99 -4.25 -9.62
CA SER A 120 -10.42 -4.19 -11.03
C SER A 120 -11.82 -4.76 -11.25
N LYS A 121 -12.26 -5.71 -10.43
CA LYS A 121 -13.63 -6.26 -10.47
C LYS A 121 -14.70 -5.22 -10.08
N LEU A 122 -14.32 -4.16 -9.38
CA LEU A 122 -15.22 -3.08 -8.92
C LEU A 122 -15.01 -1.77 -9.70
N MET A 123 -14.07 -1.71 -10.64
CA MET A 123 -13.77 -0.52 -11.44
C MET A 123 -14.47 -0.59 -12.82
N SER A 124 -15.79 -0.77 -12.82
CA SER A 124 -16.59 -0.95 -14.05
C SER A 124 -16.52 0.23 -15.01
N ASN A 125 -16.24 1.43 -14.52
CA ASN A 125 -16.12 2.66 -15.30
C ASN A 125 -14.66 3.07 -15.54
N GLY A 126 -13.71 2.15 -15.34
CA GLY A 126 -12.30 2.47 -15.29
C GLY A 126 -11.90 3.05 -13.94
N GLY A 127 -10.67 3.58 -13.82
CA GLY A 127 -10.20 4.14 -12.57
C GLY A 127 -8.69 4.28 -12.46
N ALA A 128 -8.21 4.42 -11.23
CA ALA A 128 -6.79 4.56 -10.95
C ALA A 128 -6.33 3.72 -9.76
N ILE A 129 -5.28 2.95 -9.94
CA ILE A 129 -4.61 2.21 -8.87
C ILE A 129 -3.20 2.78 -8.70
N VAL A 130 -2.87 3.20 -7.49
CA VAL A 130 -1.58 3.84 -7.18
C VAL A 130 -0.92 3.11 -6.03
N THR A 131 0.38 2.84 -6.19
CA THR A 131 1.21 2.35 -5.09
C THR A 131 2.35 3.31 -4.80
N LEU A 132 3.02 3.14 -3.65
CA LEU A 132 4.15 3.96 -3.24
C LEU A 132 5.45 3.20 -3.45
N SER A 133 6.35 3.78 -4.24
CA SER A 133 7.72 3.32 -4.43
C SER A 133 8.72 4.28 -3.79
N TYR A 134 9.99 3.96 -3.93
CA TYR A 134 11.10 4.75 -3.45
C TYR A 134 12.35 4.54 -4.32
N ASP A 135 13.21 5.51 -4.38
CA ASP A 135 14.44 5.55 -5.16
C ASP A 135 15.38 4.32 -4.94
N GLY A 136 15.26 3.66 -3.79
CA GLY A 136 15.92 2.38 -3.51
C GLY A 136 15.53 1.23 -4.46
N SER A 137 14.51 1.39 -5.30
CA SER A 137 14.20 0.48 -6.42
C SER A 137 15.21 0.57 -7.56
N GLN A 138 15.88 1.71 -7.71
CA GLN A 138 16.75 2.03 -8.84
C GLN A 138 18.23 2.08 -8.46
N ARG A 139 18.52 2.38 -7.21
CA ARG A 139 19.90 2.47 -6.70
C ARG A 139 20.02 1.89 -5.30
N VAL A 140 21.23 1.55 -4.91
CA VAL A 140 21.50 1.08 -3.54
C VAL A 140 21.37 2.23 -2.57
N VAL A 141 20.48 2.06 -1.61
CA VAL A 141 20.27 2.96 -0.49
C VAL A 141 20.70 2.24 0.80
N PRO A 142 21.62 2.80 1.59
CA PRO A 142 22.04 2.19 2.86
C PRO A 142 20.86 1.90 3.79
N ASN A 143 20.89 0.77 4.48
CA ASN A 143 19.84 0.32 5.40
C ASN A 143 18.45 0.15 4.75
N TYR A 144 18.42 -0.15 3.46
CA TYR A 144 17.17 -0.43 2.73
C TYR A 144 17.10 -1.88 2.19
N ASN A 145 18.24 -2.49 1.94
CA ASN A 145 18.46 -3.91 1.62
C ASN A 145 17.32 -4.58 0.82
N VAL A 146 16.70 -5.61 1.38
CA VAL A 146 15.62 -6.37 0.74
C VAL A 146 14.43 -5.51 0.33
N MET A 147 14.17 -4.40 1.02
CA MET A 147 13.10 -3.48 0.63
C MET A 147 13.37 -2.81 -0.72
N GLY A 148 14.62 -2.51 -1.06
CA GLY A 148 14.99 -2.02 -2.38
C GLY A 148 14.63 -3.02 -3.46
N VAL A 149 14.93 -4.30 -3.23
CA VAL A 149 14.55 -5.41 -4.14
C VAL A 149 13.03 -5.51 -4.28
N ALA A 150 12.30 -5.43 -3.17
CA ALA A 150 10.84 -5.46 -3.19
C ALA A 150 10.25 -4.26 -3.95
N LYS A 151 10.82 -3.05 -3.81
CA LYS A 151 10.37 -1.87 -4.56
C LYS A 151 10.68 -1.96 -6.05
N ALA A 152 11.81 -2.56 -6.45
CA ALA A 152 12.12 -2.83 -7.85
C ALA A 152 11.10 -3.82 -8.46
N ALA A 153 10.79 -4.90 -7.74
CA ALA A 153 9.76 -5.85 -8.14
C ALA A 153 8.37 -5.19 -8.21
N LEU A 154 8.02 -4.33 -7.24
CA LEU A 154 6.78 -3.58 -7.24
C LEU A 154 6.63 -2.68 -8.46
N GLU A 155 7.67 -1.92 -8.83
CA GLU A 155 7.66 -1.07 -10.03
C GLU A 155 7.55 -1.90 -11.32
N SER A 156 8.13 -3.09 -11.34
CA SER A 156 7.92 -4.03 -12.45
C SER A 156 6.47 -4.51 -12.50
N SER A 157 5.89 -4.89 -11.37
CA SER A 157 4.48 -5.31 -11.26
C SER A 157 3.52 -4.21 -11.74
N VAL A 158 3.81 -2.94 -11.44
CA VAL A 158 3.02 -1.79 -11.94
C VAL A 158 2.94 -1.81 -13.47
N ARG A 159 4.05 -2.05 -14.17
CA ARG A 159 4.08 -2.08 -15.64
C ARG A 159 3.24 -3.22 -16.22
N TYR A 160 3.33 -4.42 -15.64
CA TYR A 160 2.52 -5.56 -16.07
C TYR A 160 1.04 -5.34 -15.79
N LEU A 161 0.69 -4.87 -14.59
CA LEU A 161 -0.70 -4.56 -14.24
C LEU A 161 -1.29 -3.43 -15.10
N ALA A 162 -0.49 -2.42 -15.46
CA ALA A 162 -0.92 -1.36 -16.37
C ALA A 162 -1.21 -1.89 -17.78
N ALA A 163 -0.42 -2.85 -18.27
CA ALA A 163 -0.67 -3.52 -19.55
C ALA A 163 -1.95 -4.38 -19.51
N ASP A 164 -2.14 -5.15 -18.43
CA ASP A 164 -3.30 -6.04 -18.27
C ASP A 164 -4.61 -5.28 -18.10
N LEU A 165 -4.60 -4.16 -17.38
CA LEU A 165 -5.80 -3.41 -16.98
C LEU A 165 -6.10 -2.21 -17.88
N GLY A 166 -5.18 -1.80 -18.74
CA GLY A 166 -5.33 -0.64 -19.62
C GLY A 166 -6.54 -0.74 -20.56
N GLY A 167 -6.84 -1.93 -21.05
CA GLY A 167 -8.03 -2.19 -21.89
C GLY A 167 -9.37 -1.96 -21.16
N GLN A 168 -9.35 -1.91 -19.83
CA GLN A 168 -10.51 -1.63 -18.98
C GLN A 168 -10.54 -0.15 -18.53
N ASN A 169 -9.72 0.72 -19.11
CA ASN A 169 -9.53 2.11 -18.68
C ASN A 169 -9.05 2.27 -17.24
N ILE A 170 -8.36 1.26 -16.69
CA ILE A 170 -7.77 1.33 -15.34
C ILE A 170 -6.29 1.69 -15.48
N ARG A 171 -5.90 2.82 -14.92
CA ARG A 171 -4.51 3.28 -14.89
C ARG A 171 -3.82 2.75 -13.64
N VAL A 172 -2.65 2.17 -13.81
CA VAL A 172 -1.84 1.65 -12.70
C VAL A 172 -0.50 2.38 -12.67
N ASN A 173 -0.18 3.01 -11.54
CA ASN A 173 1.02 3.83 -11.39
C ASN A 173 1.70 3.61 -10.03
N SER A 174 3.00 3.85 -9.98
CA SER A 174 3.75 4.02 -8.73
C SER A 174 4.16 5.49 -8.55
N LEU A 175 4.02 5.98 -7.33
CA LEU A 175 4.54 7.28 -6.91
C LEU A 175 5.83 7.04 -6.13
N SER A 176 6.97 7.48 -6.67
CA SER A 176 8.24 7.49 -5.94
C SER A 176 8.25 8.72 -5.03
N ALA A 177 7.91 8.50 -3.77
CA ALA A 177 7.92 9.56 -2.77
C ALA A 177 9.33 9.77 -2.21
N GLY A 178 9.66 11.01 -1.90
CA GLY A 178 10.87 11.33 -1.15
C GLY A 178 10.82 10.77 0.28
N PRO A 179 11.94 10.81 1.01
CA PRO A 179 11.97 10.33 2.39
C PRO A 179 11.01 11.14 3.26
N VAL A 180 10.18 10.43 4.02
CA VAL A 180 9.29 10.99 5.03
C VAL A 180 9.69 10.47 6.41
N SER A 181 9.62 11.31 7.42
CA SER A 181 9.93 10.91 8.80
C SER A 181 8.74 10.18 9.40
N TYR A 182 8.85 8.86 9.53
CA TYR A 182 7.88 8.06 10.28
C TYR A 182 8.39 7.85 11.70
N THR A 183 7.69 8.36 12.68
CA THR A 183 8.09 8.20 14.09
C THR A 183 7.82 6.80 14.64
N HIS A 184 7.09 5.91 13.97
CA HIS A 184 6.69 4.62 14.55
C HIS A 184 6.53 3.41 13.62
N LEU A 185 6.84 3.45 12.36
CA LEU A 185 6.83 2.24 11.54
C LEU A 185 8.07 2.17 10.67
N THR A 186 9.01 1.44 11.16
CA THR A 186 9.76 0.32 10.60
C THR A 186 10.54 0.50 9.31
N LEU A 187 10.44 1.57 8.57
CA LEU A 187 11.38 1.86 7.52
C LEU A 187 12.09 3.18 7.85
N PRO A 188 13.42 3.19 8.03
CA PRO A 188 14.15 4.44 8.11
C PRO A 188 14.13 5.09 6.73
N THR A 189 13.07 5.85 6.46
CA THR A 189 12.99 6.72 5.29
C THR A 189 13.63 8.07 5.55
N THR A 190 14.22 8.24 6.73
CA THR A 190 15.06 9.40 7.03
C THR A 190 16.48 9.05 6.69
N MET A 191 16.93 9.48 5.54
CA MET A 191 18.35 9.61 5.26
C MET A 191 18.64 11.05 4.90
N LEU A 192 19.49 11.64 5.74
CA LEU A 192 20.24 12.84 5.44
C LEU A 192 21.15 12.63 4.25
#